data_df4f675cda76875c90c1b2f088e73aa2
#
_entry.id   df4f675cda76875c90c1b2f088e73aa2
#
_cell.length_a   1.000
_cell.length_b   1.000
_cell.length_c   1.000
_cell.angle_alpha   90.00
_cell.angle_beta   90.00
_cell.angle_gamma   90.00
#
_symmetry.space_group_name_H-M   'P 1'
#
loop_
_entity.id
_entity.type
_entity.pdbx_description
1 polymer ?
#
loop_
_entity_poly.entity_id
_entity_poly.type
_entity_poly.pdbx_seq_one_letter_code
_entity_poly.pdbx_strand_id
1 'polypeptide(L)'
;MIRVIGAGLAGCEAAWQIAQAGLSVALYEMKPKKHTPAHHADTFAELVCSNSLKASRLDSAPGMLKAEMERLGSLLVPCAKATAVEAGGALAVERHAFSRMV
;
A
#
# COMPACT_ATOMS: atom_id res chain seq x y z
N MET A 1 -15.83 10.72 13.98
CA MET A 1 -14.89 10.57 12.85
C MET A 1 -13.63 9.86 13.30
N ILE A 2 -13.19 8.87 12.54
CA ILE A 2 -11.95 8.17 12.80
C ILE A 2 -10.81 8.90 12.09
N ARG A 3 -9.68 9.08 12.78
CA ARG A 3 -8.52 9.75 12.22
C ARG A 3 -7.39 8.75 12.04
N VAL A 4 -6.79 8.74 10.84
CA VAL A 4 -5.64 7.93 10.50
C VAL A 4 -4.46 8.87 10.27
N ILE A 5 -3.38 8.65 10.99
CA ILE A 5 -2.19 9.50 10.95
C ILE A 5 -1.11 8.77 10.17
N GLY A 6 -0.72 9.36 9.04
CA GLY A 6 0.28 8.79 8.13
C GLY A 6 -0.36 8.04 6.97
N ALA A 7 -0.02 8.46 5.75
CA ALA A 7 -0.53 7.87 4.51
C ALA A 7 0.51 6.96 3.85
N GLY A 8 1.18 6.14 4.65
CA GLY A 8 2.00 5.03 4.16
C GLY A 8 1.14 3.84 3.78
N LEU A 9 1.77 2.69 3.59
CA LEU A 9 1.04 1.46 3.22
C LEU A 9 -0.05 1.14 4.24
N ALA A 10 0.28 1.11 5.53
CA ALA A 10 -0.66 0.76 6.58
C ALA A 10 -1.78 1.79 6.72
N GLY A 11 -1.46 3.08 6.69
CA GLY A 11 -2.45 4.14 6.85
C GLY A 11 -3.43 4.20 5.69
N CYS A 12 -2.96 4.03 4.47
CA CYS A 12 -3.83 4.00 3.30
C CYS A 12 -4.79 2.81 3.34
N GLU A 13 -4.30 1.62 3.70
CA GLU A 13 -5.15 0.44 3.82
C GLU A 13 -6.18 0.61 4.93
N ALA A 14 -5.77 1.15 6.08
CA ALA A 14 -6.68 1.38 7.20
C ALA A 14 -7.79 2.38 6.82
N ALA A 15 -7.42 3.50 6.20
CA ALA A 15 -8.39 4.50 5.75
C ALA A 15 -9.39 3.92 4.76
N TRP A 16 -8.91 3.11 3.81
CA TRP A 16 -9.75 2.41 2.84
C TRP A 16 -10.75 1.50 3.54
N GLN A 17 -10.29 0.65 4.47
CA GLN A 17 -11.15 -0.29 5.19
C GLN A 17 -12.23 0.45 6.00
N ILE A 18 -11.86 1.54 6.66
CA ILE A 18 -12.80 2.35 7.43
C ILE A 18 -13.88 2.93 6.50
N ALA A 19 -13.47 3.50 5.38
CA ALA A 19 -14.39 4.07 4.40
C ALA A 19 -15.31 3.01 3.79
N GLN A 20 -14.77 1.82 3.48
CA GLN A 20 -15.56 0.72 2.93
C GLN A 20 -16.59 0.20 3.95
N ALA A 21 -16.33 0.34 5.23
CA ALA A 21 -17.29 0.00 6.29
C ALA A 21 -18.39 1.08 6.46
N GLY A 22 -18.37 2.13 5.66
CA GLY A 22 -19.36 3.21 5.73
C GLY A 22 -19.11 4.21 6.83
N LEU A 23 -17.92 4.20 7.43
CA LEU A 23 -17.57 5.11 8.51
C LEU A 23 -16.81 6.33 7.99
N SER A 24 -16.99 7.44 8.68
CA SER A 24 -16.26 8.68 8.37
C SER A 24 -14.79 8.55 8.77
N VAL A 25 -13.87 8.90 7.88
CA VAL A 25 -12.43 8.82 8.13
C VAL A 25 -11.74 10.07 7.61
N ALA A 26 -10.73 10.52 8.35
CA ALA A 26 -9.83 11.59 7.93
C ALA A 26 -8.40 11.03 7.92
N LEU A 27 -7.73 11.11 6.78
CA LEU A 27 -6.36 10.67 6.59
C LEU A 27 -5.44 11.88 6.61
N TYR A 28 -4.44 11.85 7.50
CA TYR A 28 -3.48 12.94 7.66
C TYR A 28 -2.11 12.48 7.20
N GLU A 29 -1.44 13.31 6.42
CA GLU A 29 -0.10 13.04 5.92
C GLU A 29 0.78 14.29 6.08
N MET A 30 2.01 14.13 6.59
CA MET A 30 2.91 15.27 6.78
C MET A 30 3.58 15.75 5.48
N LYS A 31 3.70 14.88 4.47
CA LYS A 31 4.21 15.29 3.16
C LYS A 31 3.19 16.14 2.42
N PRO A 32 3.58 17.11 1.61
CA PRO A 32 4.94 17.49 1.25
C PRO A 32 5.66 18.40 2.24
N LYS A 33 4.99 18.83 3.31
CA LYS A 33 5.58 19.82 4.25
C LYS A 33 6.80 19.26 4.97
N LYS A 34 6.79 17.97 5.27
CA LYS A 34 7.88 17.29 5.97
C LYS A 34 8.05 15.87 5.45
N HIS A 35 9.30 15.42 5.34
CA HIS A 35 9.67 14.06 4.94
C HIS A 35 10.58 13.46 6.01
N THR A 36 10.54 12.13 6.16
CA THR A 36 11.59 11.41 6.90
C THR A 36 12.83 11.29 6.02
N PRO A 37 14.01 10.95 6.57
CA PRO A 37 15.21 10.73 5.75
C PRO A 37 15.04 9.65 4.68
N ALA A 38 14.12 8.71 4.86
CA ALA A 38 13.87 7.63 3.91
C ALA A 38 12.89 8.00 2.79
N HIS A 39 12.07 9.03 2.98
CA HIS A 39 11.03 9.41 2.02
C HIS A 39 11.49 10.54 1.12
N HIS A 40 11.23 10.42 -0.18
CA HIS A 40 11.66 11.36 -1.21
C HIS A 40 10.52 11.87 -2.08
N ALA A 41 9.41 11.14 -2.17
CA ALA A 41 8.24 11.53 -2.96
C ALA A 41 7.16 12.17 -2.09
N ASP A 42 6.25 12.91 -2.72
CA ASP A 42 5.12 13.54 -2.02
C ASP A 42 3.86 12.66 -2.07
N THR A 43 3.96 11.49 -2.66
CA THR A 43 2.85 10.56 -2.86
C THR A 43 2.58 9.69 -1.63
N PHE A 44 1.37 9.13 -1.56
CA PHE A 44 1.00 8.14 -0.56
C PHE A 44 1.66 6.79 -0.84
N ALA A 45 1.72 5.95 0.18
CA ALA A 45 2.20 4.56 0.07
C ALA A 45 3.57 4.45 -0.63
N GLU A 46 4.48 5.32 -0.28
CA GLU A 46 5.82 5.33 -0.88
C GLU A 46 6.62 4.12 -0.40
N LEU A 47 7.14 3.33 -1.36
CA LEU A 47 8.04 2.21 -1.08
C LEU A 47 9.46 2.74 -0.99
N VAL A 48 10.11 2.60 0.18
CA VAL A 48 11.38 3.28 0.48
C VAL A 48 12.60 2.37 0.38
N CYS A 49 12.50 1.08 0.73
CA CYS A 49 13.64 0.16 0.72
C CYS A 49 13.80 -0.54 -0.62
N SER A 50 12.70 -1.05 -1.17
CA SER A 50 12.68 -1.73 -2.46
C SER A 50 11.29 -1.58 -3.07
N ASN A 51 11.16 -1.95 -4.33
CA ASN A 51 9.86 -1.96 -5.01
C ASN A 51 9.17 -3.32 -4.91
N SER A 52 9.65 -4.22 -4.06
CA SER A 52 9.08 -5.56 -3.88
C SER A 52 8.19 -5.61 -2.65
N LEU A 53 6.99 -6.18 -2.83
CA LEU A 53 6.09 -6.52 -1.73
C LEU A 53 6.23 -7.98 -1.32
N LYS A 54 7.38 -8.58 -1.57
CA LYS A 54 7.73 -9.97 -1.29
C LYS A 54 6.97 -10.96 -2.16
N ALA A 55 6.98 -12.23 -1.79
CA ALA A 55 6.44 -13.27 -2.65
C ALA A 55 4.92 -13.14 -2.86
N SER A 56 4.48 -13.57 -4.04
CA SER A 56 3.05 -13.64 -4.39
C SER A 56 2.53 -15.08 -4.46
N ARG A 57 3.40 -16.09 -4.32
CA ARG A 57 3.02 -17.49 -4.40
C ARG A 57 2.24 -17.93 -3.17
N LEU A 58 1.17 -18.70 -3.38
CA LEU A 58 0.30 -19.16 -2.28
C LEU A 58 0.98 -20.15 -1.33
N ASP A 59 2.07 -20.77 -1.75
CA ASP A 59 2.84 -21.71 -0.91
C ASP A 59 3.85 -20.99 0.00
N SER A 60 3.82 -19.67 0.05
CA SER A 60 4.65 -18.86 0.93
C SER A 60 3.76 -18.06 1.89
N ALA A 61 4.29 -17.75 3.08
CA ALA A 61 3.55 -16.96 4.06
C ALA A 61 3.20 -15.55 3.53
N PRO A 62 4.13 -14.79 2.92
CA PRO A 62 3.78 -13.48 2.37
C PRO A 62 2.75 -13.55 1.25
N GLY A 63 2.81 -14.59 0.41
CA GLY A 63 1.85 -14.78 -0.67
C GLY A 63 0.46 -15.13 -0.17
N MET A 64 0.38 -16.01 0.82
CA MET A 64 -0.88 -16.38 1.46
C MET A 64 -1.51 -15.18 2.16
N LEU A 65 -0.71 -14.38 2.88
CA LEU A 65 -1.19 -13.16 3.53
C LEU A 65 -1.82 -12.21 2.52
N LYS A 66 -1.17 -12.00 1.37
CA LYS A 66 -1.71 -11.12 0.33
C LYS A 66 -3.02 -11.65 -0.26
N ALA A 67 -3.13 -12.96 -0.44
CA ALA A 67 -4.36 -13.58 -0.90
C ALA A 67 -5.51 -13.37 0.09
N GLU A 68 -5.22 -13.50 1.38
CA GLU A 68 -6.20 -13.23 2.44
C GLU A 68 -6.61 -11.75 2.47
N MET A 69 -5.65 -10.84 2.36
CA MET A 69 -5.91 -9.40 2.29
C MET A 69 -6.81 -9.07 1.10
N GLU A 70 -6.56 -9.68 -0.05
CA GLU A 70 -7.35 -9.45 -1.25
C GLU A 70 -8.80 -9.89 -1.04
N ARG A 71 -9.02 -11.03 -0.38
CA ARG A 71 -10.35 -11.52 -0.06
C ARG A 71 -11.07 -10.64 0.96
N LEU A 72 -10.33 -9.92 1.80
CA LEU A 72 -10.88 -8.96 2.75
C LEU A 72 -11.12 -7.57 2.16
N GLY A 73 -10.89 -7.41 0.85
CA GLY A 73 -11.14 -6.14 0.18
C GLY A 73 -10.01 -5.13 0.27
N SER A 74 -8.75 -5.60 0.29
CA SER A 74 -7.57 -4.73 0.31
C SER A 74 -7.56 -3.72 -0.83
N LEU A 75 -7.09 -2.52 -0.56
CA LEU A 75 -6.76 -1.52 -1.56
C LEU A 75 -5.39 -1.81 -2.18
N LEU A 76 -4.40 -2.11 -1.35
CA LEU A 76 -2.99 -2.18 -1.76
C LEU A 76 -2.70 -3.34 -2.70
N VAL A 77 -3.28 -4.51 -2.46
CA VAL A 77 -2.97 -5.70 -3.25
C VAL A 77 -3.46 -5.57 -4.70
N PRO A 78 -4.69 -5.13 -4.99
CA PRO A 78 -5.09 -4.85 -6.38
C PRO A 78 -4.24 -3.77 -7.05
N CYS A 79 -3.88 -2.70 -6.33
CA CYS A 79 -3.01 -1.66 -6.86
C CYS A 79 -1.62 -2.21 -7.21
N ALA A 80 -1.08 -3.07 -6.36
CA ALA A 80 0.20 -3.72 -6.62
C ALA A 80 0.14 -4.62 -7.85
N LYS A 81 -0.91 -5.41 -7.99
CA LYS A 81 -1.07 -6.29 -9.16
C LYS A 81 -1.21 -5.49 -10.46
N ALA A 82 -1.93 -4.37 -10.42
CA ALA A 82 -2.14 -3.52 -11.59
C ALA A 82 -0.85 -2.80 -12.03
N THR A 83 0.11 -2.62 -11.14
CA THR A 83 1.37 -1.91 -11.41
C THR A 83 2.59 -2.84 -11.32
N ALA A 84 2.36 -4.15 -11.35
CA ALA A 84 3.42 -5.15 -11.21
C ALA A 84 4.40 -5.11 -12.38
N VAL A 85 5.67 -5.36 -12.06
CA VAL A 85 6.75 -5.58 -13.03
C VAL A 85 7.34 -6.97 -12.81
N GLU A 86 8.00 -7.52 -13.82
CA GLU A 86 8.57 -8.86 -13.71
C GLU A 86 9.69 -8.90 -12.67
N ALA A 87 9.60 -9.85 -11.74
CA ALA A 87 10.59 -10.06 -10.68
C ALA A 87 10.52 -11.50 -10.15
N GLY A 88 10.33 -12.47 -11.03
CA GLY A 88 10.23 -13.88 -10.64
C GLY A 88 9.01 -14.13 -9.77
N GLY A 89 9.20 -14.77 -8.61
CA GLY A 89 8.11 -15.08 -7.70
C GLY A 89 7.72 -13.94 -6.76
N ALA A 90 8.35 -12.78 -6.87
CA ALA A 90 8.06 -11.62 -6.03
C ALA A 90 7.03 -10.70 -6.70
N LEU A 91 6.20 -10.06 -5.88
CA LEU A 91 5.30 -9.02 -6.34
C LEU A 91 6.05 -7.68 -6.28
N ALA A 92 6.79 -7.38 -7.35
CA ALA A 92 7.44 -6.10 -7.51
C ALA A 92 6.57 -5.17 -8.34
N VAL A 93 6.63 -3.87 -8.05
CA VAL A 93 5.79 -2.87 -8.68
C VAL A 93 6.61 -1.72 -9.26
N GLU A 94 6.05 -0.99 -10.23
CA GLU A 94 6.58 0.32 -10.59
C GLU A 94 6.10 1.27 -9.48
N ARG A 95 7.06 1.77 -8.67
CA ARG A 95 6.72 2.42 -7.38
C ARG A 95 5.91 3.70 -7.53
N HIS A 96 6.18 4.49 -8.56
CA HIS A 96 5.43 5.75 -8.75
C HIS A 96 4.01 5.48 -9.25
N ALA A 97 3.85 4.53 -10.18
CA ALA A 97 2.52 4.14 -10.65
C ALA A 97 1.69 3.52 -9.52
N PHE A 98 2.31 2.69 -8.69
CA PHE A 98 1.66 2.12 -7.51
C PHE A 98 1.17 3.21 -6.56
N SER A 99 2.04 4.15 -6.19
CA SER A 99 1.67 5.25 -5.30
C SER A 99 0.56 6.13 -5.87
N ARG A 100 0.61 6.40 -7.18
CA ARG A 100 -0.46 7.18 -7.83
C ARG A 100 -1.80 6.44 -7.83
N MET A 101 -1.78 5.11 -7.97
CA MET A 101 -3.01 4.33 -7.95
C MET A 101 -3.62 4.25 -6.55
N VAL A 102 -2.78 4.14 -5.51
CA VAL A 102 -3.23 4.15 -4.13
C VAL A 102 -3.79 5.52 -3.76
#